data_f6e928407f49859f396d16a37101cabf
#
_entry.id   f6e928407f49859f396d16a37101cabf
#
_cell.length_a   1.000
_cell.length_b   1.000
_cell.length_c   1.000
_cell.angle_alpha   90.00
_cell.angle_beta   90.00
_cell.angle_gamma   90.00
#
_symmetry.space_group_name_H-M   'P 1'
#
loop_
_entity.id
_entity.type
_entity.pdbx_description
1 polymer ?
#
loop_
_entity_poly.entity_id
_entity_poly.type
_entity_poly.pdbx_seq_one_letter_code
_entity_poly.pdbx_strand_id
1 'polypeptide(L)'
;GYHFCEDTTVGLFNPFSVLNALQKLKLGNYWFQTGTPTYLVDLLKQSDYDLRLLINGIETTNSAFSEYRAEANNPLPMIYQSGYLTIKHYDKEVDLYTLKFPNDEVCYGFLNFLVPYYTNVSDDETGFHIAKFIRELRSGDIEAFMERADVIVEKKTKRKTTEADILPDIANLALRCVEADGAVL
;
A
#
# COMPACT_ATOMS: atom_id res chain seq x y z
N GLY A 1 8.09 10.12 6.33
CA GLY A 1 7.37 11.33 5.90
C GLY A 1 7.28 11.46 4.39
N TYR A 2 6.53 12.44 3.93
CA TYR A 2 6.40 12.79 2.51
C TYR A 2 7.57 13.63 2.05
N HIS A 3 8.02 13.40 0.82
CA HIS A 3 9.00 14.21 0.10
C HIS A 3 8.41 14.57 -1.27
N PHE A 4 8.38 15.86 -1.58
CA PHE A 4 7.74 16.39 -2.80
C PHE A 4 8.74 16.97 -3.80
N CYS A 5 10.02 16.99 -3.48
CA CYS A 5 11.08 17.44 -4.36
C CYS A 5 12.36 16.60 -4.19
N GLU A 6 13.26 16.75 -5.14
CA GLU A 6 14.47 15.95 -5.32
C GLU A 6 15.50 16.14 -4.20
N ASP A 7 15.60 17.37 -3.69
CA ASP A 7 16.67 17.79 -2.76
C ASP A 7 16.23 17.84 -1.29
N THR A 8 15.02 17.39 -0.93
CA THR A 8 14.55 17.44 0.44
C THR A 8 15.06 16.27 1.27
N THR A 9 15.88 16.55 2.25
CA THR A 9 16.29 15.60 3.29
C THR A 9 15.27 15.50 4.43
N VAL A 10 14.33 16.45 4.51
CA VAL A 10 13.34 16.55 5.60
C VAL A 10 11.99 16.07 5.09
N GLY A 11 11.49 14.98 5.68
CA GLY A 11 10.14 14.48 5.39
C GLY A 11 9.06 15.33 6.05
N LEU A 12 8.00 15.62 5.33
CA LEU A 12 6.82 16.33 5.82
C LEU A 12 5.76 15.36 6.33
N PHE A 13 5.08 15.72 7.39
CA PHE A 13 3.93 14.98 7.87
C PHE A 13 2.64 15.48 7.22
N ASN A 14 1.67 14.59 7.05
CA ASN A 14 0.33 14.99 6.60
C ASN A 14 -0.31 15.88 7.68
N PRO A 15 -0.73 17.13 7.35
CA PRO A 15 -1.28 18.06 8.34
C PRO A 15 -2.55 17.54 9.02
N PHE A 16 -3.41 16.83 8.30
CA PHE A 16 -4.63 16.26 8.84
C PHE A 16 -4.33 15.18 9.89
N SER A 17 -3.39 14.28 9.60
CA SER A 17 -2.94 13.25 10.56
C SER A 17 -2.34 13.89 11.81
N VAL A 18 -1.49 14.92 11.65
CA VAL A 18 -0.87 15.63 12.78
C VAL A 18 -1.92 16.32 13.65
N LEU A 19 -2.85 17.07 13.05
CA LEU A 19 -3.91 17.75 13.78
C LEU A 19 -4.79 16.78 14.58
N ASN A 20 -5.19 15.66 13.98
CA ASN A 20 -5.96 14.63 14.67
C ASN A 20 -5.18 13.98 15.82
N ALA A 21 -3.89 13.68 15.61
CA ALA A 21 -3.04 13.10 16.65
C ALA A 21 -2.90 14.07 17.85
N LEU A 22 -2.69 15.37 17.59
CA LEU A 22 -2.60 16.39 18.63
C LEU A 22 -3.95 16.60 19.35
N GLN A 23 -5.05 16.64 18.62
CA GLN A 23 -6.39 16.81 19.20
C GLN A 23 -6.79 15.63 20.09
N LYS A 24 -6.50 14.40 19.65
CA LYS A 24 -6.88 13.17 20.34
C LYS A 24 -5.84 12.70 21.34
N LEU A 25 -4.66 13.33 21.38
CA LEU A 25 -3.49 12.93 22.16
C LEU A 25 -3.15 11.44 21.96
N LYS A 26 -3.35 10.94 20.74
CA LYS A 26 -3.15 9.54 20.38
C LYS A 26 -2.63 9.44 18.95
N LEU A 27 -1.60 8.62 18.74
CA LEU A 27 -1.20 8.21 17.40
C LEU A 27 -2.21 7.19 16.83
N GLY A 28 -2.55 7.32 15.57
CA GLY A 28 -3.52 6.44 14.91
C GLY A 28 -3.60 6.69 13.41
N ASN A 29 -4.32 5.83 12.72
CA ASN A 29 -4.47 5.89 11.27
C ASN A 29 -5.54 6.92 10.88
N TYR A 30 -5.14 8.18 10.77
CA TYR A 30 -6.05 9.29 10.46
C TYR A 30 -6.12 9.59 8.97
N TRP A 31 -5.08 9.26 8.20
CA TRP A 31 -4.96 9.59 6.79
C TRP A 31 -6.14 9.08 5.96
N PHE A 32 -6.60 7.85 6.23
CA PHE A 32 -7.70 7.20 5.50
C PHE A 32 -9.11 7.69 5.88
N GLN A 33 -9.25 8.53 6.90
CA GLN A 33 -10.56 9.08 7.29
C GLN A 33 -11.11 10.09 6.28
N THR A 34 -10.29 10.56 5.35
CA THR A 34 -10.68 11.55 4.33
C THR A 34 -11.34 10.95 3.08
N GLY A 35 -11.52 9.63 3.05
CA GLY A 35 -12.19 8.93 1.96
C GLY A 35 -11.24 8.16 1.06
N THR A 36 -11.73 7.03 0.60
CA THR A 36 -11.00 6.10 -0.27
C THR A 36 -11.37 6.41 -1.71
N PRO A 37 -10.42 6.65 -2.62
CA PRO A 37 -10.76 6.91 -4.00
C PRO A 37 -11.20 5.62 -4.70
N THR A 38 -12.52 5.39 -4.76
CA THR A 38 -13.12 4.24 -5.46
C THR A 38 -12.60 4.11 -6.89
N TYR A 39 -12.36 5.26 -7.53
CA TYR A 39 -11.76 5.32 -8.87
C TYR A 39 -10.39 4.63 -8.95
N LEU A 40 -9.54 4.74 -7.91
CA LEU A 40 -8.23 4.08 -7.90
C LEU A 40 -8.37 2.55 -7.90
N VAL A 41 -9.38 2.02 -7.21
CA VAL A 41 -9.65 0.57 -7.24
C VAL A 41 -10.07 0.12 -8.61
N ASP A 42 -11.00 0.85 -9.22
CA ASP A 42 -11.49 0.50 -10.55
C ASP A 42 -10.35 0.56 -11.58
N LEU A 43 -9.45 1.53 -11.45
CA LEU A 43 -8.26 1.65 -12.27
C LEU A 43 -7.31 0.46 -12.06
N LEU A 44 -7.04 0.10 -10.80
CA LEU A 44 -6.17 -1.03 -10.47
C LEU A 44 -6.76 -2.38 -10.93
N LYS A 45 -8.10 -2.53 -10.87
CA LYS A 45 -8.78 -3.73 -11.38
C LYS A 45 -8.76 -3.85 -12.90
N GLN A 46 -8.71 -2.72 -13.61
CA GLN A 46 -8.67 -2.67 -15.07
C GLN A 46 -7.24 -2.79 -15.62
N SER A 47 -6.25 -2.42 -14.80
CA SER A 47 -4.84 -2.53 -15.14
C SER A 47 -4.28 -3.88 -14.68
N ASP A 48 -3.42 -4.50 -15.49
CA ASP A 48 -2.57 -5.63 -15.08
C ASP A 48 -1.35 -5.13 -14.28
N TYR A 49 -1.56 -4.17 -13.38
CA TYR A 49 -0.46 -3.54 -12.65
C TYR A 49 0.05 -4.46 -11.54
N ASP A 50 1.36 -4.71 -11.56
CA ASP A 50 2.02 -5.53 -10.54
C ASP A 50 2.17 -4.75 -9.23
N LEU A 51 1.30 -5.02 -8.27
CA LEU A 51 1.32 -4.37 -6.94
C LEU A 51 2.60 -4.63 -6.15
N ARG A 52 3.38 -5.67 -6.49
CA ARG A 52 4.69 -5.96 -5.85
C ARG A 52 5.69 -4.84 -6.05
N LEU A 53 5.58 -4.12 -7.14
CA LEU A 53 6.42 -2.95 -7.42
C LEU A 53 6.24 -1.85 -6.38
N LEU A 54 5.01 -1.66 -5.87
CA LEU A 54 4.72 -0.67 -4.83
C LEU A 54 5.47 -0.96 -3.52
N ILE A 55 5.69 -2.24 -3.23
CA ILE A 55 6.34 -2.70 -2.00
C ILE A 55 7.84 -2.46 -2.05
N ASN A 56 8.46 -2.85 -3.16
CA ASN A 56 9.91 -2.78 -3.32
C ASN A 56 10.42 -1.35 -3.57
N GLY A 57 9.52 -0.49 -3.98
CA GLY A 57 9.81 0.82 -4.53
C GLY A 57 9.90 0.76 -6.04
N ILE A 58 9.35 1.79 -6.67
CA ILE A 58 9.27 1.90 -8.11
C ILE A 58 10.35 2.87 -8.57
N GLU A 59 11.25 2.39 -9.43
CA GLU A 59 12.16 3.26 -10.16
C GLU A 59 11.47 3.74 -11.44
N THR A 60 11.43 5.04 -11.64
CA THR A 60 10.67 5.65 -12.74
C THR A 60 11.18 7.04 -13.10
N THR A 61 10.81 7.52 -14.28
CA THR A 61 11.09 8.90 -14.71
C THR A 61 9.99 9.86 -14.25
N ASN A 62 10.29 11.16 -14.19
CA ASN A 62 9.32 12.18 -13.81
C ASN A 62 8.04 12.12 -14.66
N SER A 63 8.14 12.00 -15.97
CA SER A 63 6.99 11.95 -16.87
C SER A 63 6.04 10.80 -16.57
N ALA A 64 6.55 9.65 -16.09
CA ALA A 64 5.75 8.46 -15.85
C ALA A 64 4.83 8.57 -14.62
N PHE A 65 5.07 9.50 -13.68
CA PHE A 65 4.23 9.67 -12.49
C PHE A 65 3.67 11.08 -12.29
N SER A 66 4.24 12.10 -12.96
CA SER A 66 3.77 13.48 -12.85
C SER A 66 2.68 13.85 -13.86
N GLU A 67 2.72 13.23 -15.06
CA GLU A 67 1.72 13.48 -16.09
C GLU A 67 0.40 12.80 -15.74
N TYR A 68 -0.63 13.62 -15.48
CA TYR A 68 -1.99 13.13 -15.29
C TYR A 68 -2.58 12.69 -16.63
N ARG A 69 -2.30 11.46 -17.03
CA ARG A 69 -3.08 10.75 -18.03
C ARG A 69 -3.73 9.57 -17.37
N ALA A 70 -5.05 9.62 -17.25
CA ALA A 70 -5.85 8.49 -16.78
C ALA A 70 -5.87 7.38 -17.85
N GLU A 71 -4.69 6.86 -18.18
CA GLU A 71 -4.57 5.69 -19.04
C GLU A 71 -4.78 4.45 -18.19
N ALA A 72 -5.73 3.61 -18.59
CA ALA A 72 -6.09 2.38 -17.87
C ALA A 72 -4.88 1.45 -17.63
N ASN A 73 -3.80 1.62 -18.39
CA ASN A 73 -2.62 0.77 -18.35
C ASN A 73 -1.52 1.24 -17.37
N ASN A 74 -1.60 2.48 -16.86
CA ASN A 74 -0.62 3.00 -15.90
C ASN A 74 -1.29 3.73 -14.72
N PRO A 75 -1.54 3.04 -13.61
CA PRO A 75 -2.15 3.65 -12.42
C PRO A 75 -1.17 4.50 -11.59
N LEU A 76 0.13 4.47 -11.89
CA LEU A 76 1.19 5.08 -11.09
C LEU A 76 0.97 6.60 -10.84
N PRO A 77 0.60 7.43 -11.86
CA PRO A 77 0.33 8.85 -11.62
C PRO A 77 -0.79 9.06 -10.61
N MET A 78 -1.86 8.27 -10.69
CA MET A 78 -2.99 8.36 -9.77
C MET A 78 -2.60 7.95 -8.36
N ILE A 79 -1.84 6.85 -8.20
CA ILE A 79 -1.35 6.37 -6.90
C ILE A 79 -0.46 7.43 -6.24
N TYR A 80 0.44 8.05 -7.01
CA TYR A 80 1.33 9.10 -6.52
C TYR A 80 0.57 10.38 -6.16
N GLN A 81 -0.28 10.89 -7.05
CA GLN A 81 -1.02 12.13 -6.83
C GLN A 81 -2.07 12.02 -5.73
N SER A 82 -2.60 10.81 -5.49
CA SER A 82 -3.47 10.52 -4.34
C SER A 82 -2.72 10.43 -3.02
N GLY A 83 -1.38 10.58 -3.01
CA GLY A 83 -0.57 10.61 -1.80
C GLY A 83 -0.23 9.23 -1.22
N TYR A 84 -0.43 8.15 -1.97
CA TYR A 84 0.00 6.81 -1.52
C TYR A 84 1.50 6.62 -1.67
N LEU A 85 2.13 7.32 -2.61
CA LEU A 85 3.56 7.26 -2.83
C LEU A 85 4.21 8.62 -2.61
N THR A 86 5.51 8.59 -2.34
CA THR A 86 6.36 9.77 -2.20
C THR A 86 7.73 9.49 -2.82
N ILE A 87 8.46 10.54 -3.18
CA ILE A 87 9.83 10.43 -3.65
C ILE A 87 10.72 10.04 -2.45
N LYS A 88 11.40 8.90 -2.52
CA LYS A 88 12.37 8.47 -1.50
C LYS A 88 13.80 8.69 -1.90
N HIS A 89 14.07 8.65 -3.20
CA HIS A 89 15.40 8.87 -3.76
C HIS A 89 15.28 9.45 -5.16
N TYR A 90 16.25 10.27 -5.54
CA TYR A 90 16.43 10.77 -6.88
C TYR A 90 17.90 10.59 -7.30
N ASP A 91 18.11 9.83 -8.36
CA ASP A 91 19.41 9.65 -8.98
C ASP A 91 19.61 10.69 -10.07
N LYS A 92 20.50 11.67 -9.79
CA LYS A 92 20.80 12.78 -10.70
C LYS A 92 21.57 12.37 -11.96
N GLU A 93 22.30 11.23 -11.91
CA GLU A 93 23.14 10.80 -13.03
C GLU A 93 22.30 10.23 -14.17
N VAL A 94 21.20 9.57 -13.84
CA VAL A 94 20.33 8.87 -14.81
C VAL A 94 18.89 9.42 -14.84
N ASP A 95 18.61 10.49 -14.08
CA ASP A 95 17.28 11.13 -13.96
C ASP A 95 16.17 10.14 -13.56
N LEU A 96 16.45 9.30 -12.54
CA LEU A 96 15.51 8.32 -12.03
C LEU A 96 15.06 8.63 -10.61
N TYR A 97 13.77 8.44 -10.38
CA TYR A 97 13.11 8.61 -9.10
C TYR A 97 12.76 7.25 -8.51
N THR A 98 12.99 7.07 -7.22
CA THR A 98 12.46 5.93 -6.48
C THR A 98 11.25 6.37 -5.67
N LEU A 99 10.09 5.84 -6.00
CA LEU A 99 8.83 6.09 -5.30
C LEU A 99 8.54 4.95 -4.31
N LYS A 100 8.12 5.29 -3.10
CA LYS A 100 7.70 4.32 -2.05
C LYS A 100 6.54 4.89 -1.23
N PHE A 101 5.91 4.05 -0.42
CA PHE A 101 4.99 4.52 0.61
C PHE A 101 5.69 5.50 1.55
N PRO A 102 5.03 6.61 1.94
CA PRO A 102 5.63 7.62 2.82
C PRO A 102 5.90 7.10 4.24
N ASN A 103 5.04 6.24 4.74
CA ASN A 103 5.09 5.61 6.05
C ASN A 103 4.16 4.37 6.10
N ASP A 104 4.20 3.67 7.23
CA ASP A 104 3.43 2.45 7.45
C ASP A 104 1.93 2.71 7.55
N GLU A 105 1.50 3.86 8.10
CA GLU A 105 0.08 4.26 8.14
C GLU A 105 -0.54 4.22 6.74
N VAL A 106 0.14 4.80 5.76
CA VAL A 106 -0.34 4.82 4.36
C VAL A 106 -0.26 3.44 3.71
N CYS A 107 0.80 2.69 3.99
CA CYS A 107 0.96 1.31 3.51
C CYS A 107 -0.17 0.41 4.03
N TYR A 108 -0.39 0.39 5.35
CA TYR A 108 -1.47 -0.39 5.97
C TYR A 108 -2.86 0.01 5.47
N GLY A 109 -3.09 1.31 5.35
CA GLY A 109 -4.37 1.77 4.86
C GLY A 109 -4.60 1.41 3.40
N PHE A 110 -3.56 1.43 2.57
CA PHE A 110 -3.64 0.98 1.18
C PHE A 110 -3.99 -0.52 1.10
N LEU A 111 -3.39 -1.35 1.96
CA LEU A 111 -3.74 -2.76 2.10
C LEU A 111 -5.19 -2.98 2.52
N ASN A 112 -5.59 -2.34 3.63
CA ASN A 112 -6.97 -2.42 4.13
C ASN A 112 -7.98 -2.04 3.07
N PHE A 113 -7.63 -1.09 2.22
CA PHE A 113 -8.44 -0.63 1.13
C PHE A 113 -8.50 -1.62 -0.04
N LEU A 114 -7.39 -2.25 -0.42
CA LEU A 114 -7.34 -3.16 -1.56
C LEU A 114 -7.93 -4.54 -1.25
N VAL A 115 -7.70 -5.08 -0.07
CA VAL A 115 -8.07 -6.45 0.29
C VAL A 115 -9.53 -6.78 -0.01
N PRO A 116 -10.55 -5.96 0.36
CA PRO A 116 -11.95 -6.28 0.06
C PRO A 116 -12.28 -6.39 -1.42
N TYR A 117 -11.50 -5.72 -2.28
CA TYR A 117 -11.73 -5.75 -3.73
C TYR A 117 -11.10 -6.94 -4.42
N TYR A 118 -10.06 -7.52 -3.81
CA TYR A 118 -9.35 -8.69 -4.32
C TYR A 118 -9.69 -9.98 -3.57
N THR A 119 -10.39 -9.86 -2.44
CA THR A 119 -10.84 -11.00 -1.62
C THR A 119 -12.35 -10.91 -1.39
N ASN A 120 -12.95 -11.93 -0.77
CA ASN A 120 -14.34 -11.88 -0.31
C ASN A 120 -14.45 -11.48 1.17
N VAL A 121 -13.40 -10.92 1.72
CA VAL A 121 -13.41 -10.38 3.08
C VAL A 121 -14.16 -9.06 3.06
N SER A 122 -15.08 -8.87 4.00
CA SER A 122 -15.81 -7.62 4.15
C SER A 122 -14.90 -6.50 4.69
N ASP A 123 -15.26 -5.24 4.43
CA ASP A 123 -14.48 -4.08 4.87
C ASP A 123 -14.23 -4.06 6.38
N ASP A 124 -15.22 -4.47 7.17
CA ASP A 124 -15.17 -4.54 8.63
C ASP A 124 -14.28 -5.69 9.16
N GLU A 125 -14.14 -6.78 8.41
CA GLU A 125 -13.27 -7.92 8.76
C GLU A 125 -11.83 -7.77 8.26
N THR A 126 -11.60 -6.92 7.25
CA THR A 126 -10.29 -6.77 6.60
C THR A 126 -9.18 -6.43 7.58
N GLY A 127 -9.40 -5.43 8.45
CA GLY A 127 -8.42 -5.03 9.46
C GLY A 127 -8.07 -6.16 10.42
N PHE A 128 -9.05 -6.99 10.79
CA PHE A 128 -8.83 -8.17 11.63
C PHE A 128 -7.94 -9.21 10.92
N HIS A 129 -8.23 -9.52 9.66
CA HIS A 129 -7.45 -10.49 8.90
C HIS A 129 -6.01 -10.03 8.69
N ILE A 130 -5.79 -8.76 8.34
CA ILE A 130 -4.44 -8.20 8.20
C ILE A 130 -3.67 -8.25 9.51
N ALA A 131 -4.28 -7.84 10.63
CA ALA A 131 -3.64 -7.91 11.94
C ALA A 131 -3.26 -9.34 12.34
N LYS A 132 -4.11 -10.31 11.98
CA LYS A 132 -3.83 -11.73 12.21
C LYS A 132 -2.69 -12.23 11.36
N PHE A 133 -2.64 -11.92 10.06
CA PHE A 133 -1.53 -12.25 9.18
C PHE A 133 -0.19 -11.75 9.73
N ILE A 134 -0.14 -10.47 10.12
CA ILE A 134 1.06 -9.87 10.69
C ILE A 134 1.50 -10.62 11.95
N ARG A 135 0.56 -10.96 12.85
CA ARG A 135 0.88 -11.65 14.09
C ARG A 135 1.37 -13.08 13.85
N GLU A 136 0.76 -13.81 12.94
CA GLU A 136 1.12 -15.18 12.58
C GLU A 136 2.53 -15.22 11.95
N LEU A 137 2.83 -14.27 11.05
CA LEU A 137 4.16 -14.12 10.49
C LEU A 137 5.22 -13.78 11.56
N ARG A 138 4.92 -12.85 12.47
CA ARG A 138 5.84 -12.47 13.56
C ARG A 138 6.12 -13.61 14.52
N SER A 139 5.14 -14.45 14.78
CA SER A 139 5.30 -15.63 15.64
C SER A 139 5.95 -16.82 14.93
N GLY A 140 6.15 -16.75 13.60
CA GLY A 140 6.63 -17.88 12.80
C GLY A 140 5.60 -19.00 12.62
N ASP A 141 4.33 -18.72 12.89
CA ASP A 141 3.23 -19.68 12.73
C ASP A 141 2.78 -19.73 11.27
N ILE A 142 3.60 -20.40 10.47
CA ILE A 142 3.37 -20.51 9.01
C ILE A 142 2.11 -21.33 8.71
N GLU A 143 1.78 -22.31 9.55
CA GLU A 143 0.59 -23.16 9.34
C GLU A 143 -0.69 -22.33 9.48
N ALA A 144 -0.85 -21.58 10.58
CA ALA A 144 -1.99 -20.68 10.77
C ALA A 144 -2.06 -19.58 9.69
N PHE A 145 -0.91 -19.08 9.23
CA PHE A 145 -0.84 -18.12 8.14
C PHE A 145 -1.37 -18.71 6.82
N MET A 146 -0.96 -19.94 6.46
CA MET A 146 -1.40 -20.62 5.23
C MET A 146 -2.89 -20.97 5.30
N GLU A 147 -3.40 -21.51 6.43
CA GLU A 147 -4.83 -21.77 6.63
C GLU A 147 -5.68 -20.51 6.44
N ARG A 148 -5.22 -19.37 6.96
CA ARG A 148 -5.91 -18.08 6.79
C ARG A 148 -5.87 -17.59 5.35
N ALA A 149 -4.75 -17.80 4.67
CA ALA A 149 -4.60 -17.48 3.26
C ALA A 149 -5.61 -18.26 2.42
N ASP A 150 -5.73 -19.57 2.66
CA ASP A 150 -6.68 -20.43 1.97
C ASP A 150 -8.13 -19.98 2.18
N VAL A 151 -8.52 -19.64 3.42
CA VAL A 151 -9.88 -19.12 3.72
C VAL A 151 -10.20 -17.85 2.94
N ILE A 152 -9.22 -16.98 2.76
CA ILE A 152 -9.39 -15.73 2.01
C ILE A 152 -9.52 -16.01 0.50
N VAL A 153 -8.82 -17.01 -0.03
CA VAL A 153 -8.79 -17.39 -1.45
C VAL A 153 -9.99 -18.25 -1.85
N GLU A 154 -10.36 -19.27 -1.06
CA GLU A 154 -11.43 -20.21 -1.42
C GLU A 154 -12.78 -19.57 -1.78
N LYS A 155 -13.04 -18.37 -1.29
CA LYS A 155 -14.30 -17.66 -1.53
C LYS A 155 -14.40 -17.04 -2.95
N LYS A 156 -13.36 -17.09 -3.80
CA LYS A 156 -13.33 -16.32 -5.08
C LYS A 156 -13.42 -17.11 -6.39
N THR A 157 -13.69 -18.40 -6.39
CA THR A 157 -13.63 -19.31 -7.56
C THR A 157 -14.54 -18.96 -8.75
N LYS A 158 -14.82 -17.70 -9.05
CA LYS A 158 -15.66 -17.30 -10.21
C LYS A 158 -15.10 -16.20 -11.13
N ARG A 159 -13.87 -15.75 -10.99
CA ARG A 159 -13.26 -14.78 -11.94
C ARG A 159 -11.92 -15.26 -12.50
N LYS A 160 -11.72 -15.02 -13.81
CA LYS A 160 -10.62 -15.48 -14.67
C LYS A 160 -9.27 -14.75 -14.46
N THR A 161 -8.95 -14.26 -13.30
CA THR A 161 -7.60 -13.76 -13.02
C THR A 161 -7.01 -14.70 -11.99
N THR A 162 -5.84 -15.23 -12.25
CA THR A 162 -5.16 -16.25 -11.47
C THR A 162 -4.97 -15.77 -10.03
N GLU A 163 -5.87 -16.20 -9.16
CA GLU A 163 -5.90 -15.87 -7.71
C GLU A 163 -4.61 -16.28 -6.99
N ALA A 164 -3.87 -17.22 -7.57
CA ALA A 164 -2.55 -17.62 -7.10
C ALA A 164 -1.50 -16.50 -7.12
N ASP A 165 -1.69 -15.45 -7.93
CA ASP A 165 -0.70 -14.40 -8.10
C ASP A 165 -0.86 -13.23 -7.10
N ILE A 166 -2.05 -13.02 -6.56
CA ILE A 166 -2.35 -11.87 -5.67
C ILE A 166 -2.04 -12.18 -4.20
N LEU A 167 -2.18 -13.43 -3.78
CA LEU A 167 -1.92 -13.83 -2.40
C LEU A 167 -0.47 -13.63 -1.97
N PRO A 168 0.53 -14.00 -2.79
CA PRO A 168 1.92 -13.67 -2.51
C PRO A 168 2.16 -12.17 -2.38
N ASP A 169 1.41 -11.33 -3.12
CA ASP A 169 1.55 -9.89 -3.09
C ASP A 169 1.01 -9.30 -1.78
N ILE A 170 -0.17 -9.74 -1.34
CA ILE A 170 -0.74 -9.35 -0.03
C ILE A 170 0.16 -9.84 1.11
N ALA A 171 0.66 -11.08 1.03
CA ALA A 171 1.56 -11.64 2.02
C ALA A 171 2.90 -10.88 2.08
N ASN A 172 3.49 -10.55 0.94
CA ASN A 172 4.72 -9.77 0.86
C ASN A 172 4.53 -8.33 1.38
N LEU A 173 3.38 -7.72 1.10
CA LEU A 173 3.03 -6.41 1.63
C LEU A 173 2.91 -6.46 3.17
N ALA A 174 2.22 -7.46 3.69
CA ALA A 174 2.09 -7.68 5.13
C ALA A 174 3.46 -7.95 5.80
N LEU A 175 4.33 -8.74 5.16
CA LEU A 175 5.66 -9.07 5.67
C LEU A 175 6.52 -7.81 5.79
N ARG A 176 6.50 -6.91 4.82
CA ARG A 176 7.29 -5.68 4.86
C ARG A 176 6.80 -4.66 5.86
N CYS A 177 5.49 -4.60 6.10
CA CYS A 177 4.96 -3.83 7.21
C CYS A 177 5.49 -4.36 8.56
N VAL A 178 5.76 -5.66 8.66
CA VAL A 178 6.37 -6.28 9.86
C VAL A 178 7.86 -5.93 10.00
N GLU A 179 8.61 -5.92 8.89
CA GLU A 179 10.05 -5.61 8.88
C GLU A 179 10.32 -4.14 9.22
N ALA A 180 9.45 -3.22 8.80
CA ALA A 180 9.57 -1.80 9.10
C ALA A 180 9.41 -1.48 10.60
N ASP A 181 8.53 -2.18 11.31
CA ASP A 181 8.37 -2.05 12.77
C ASP A 181 9.58 -2.57 13.57
N GLY A 182 10.38 -3.48 12.99
CA GLY A 182 11.59 -4.04 13.62
C GLY A 182 12.80 -3.08 13.62
N ALA A 183 12.74 -1.98 12.88
CA ALA A 183 13.81 -1.00 12.79
C ALA A 183 13.70 0.14 13.83
N VAL A 184 12.74 0.07 14.76
CA VAL A 184 12.49 1.07 15.83
C VAL A 184 12.54 0.36 17.20
N LEU A 185 13.66 -0.29 17.50
CA LEU A 185 14.06 -0.65 18.88
C LEU A 185 15.52 -0.30 19.06
#